data_ae7a446417d6ac65e96ca6b3feb11bce
#
_entry.id   ae7a446417d6ac65e96ca6b3feb11bce
#
_cell.length_a   1.000
_cell.length_b   1.000
_cell.length_c   1.000
_cell.angle_alpha   90.00
_cell.angle_beta   90.00
_cell.angle_gamma   90.00
#
_symmetry.space_group_name_H-M   'P 1'
#
loop_
_entity.id
_entity.type
_entity.pdbx_description
1 polymer ?
#
loop_
_entity_poly.entity_id
_entity_poly.type
_entity_poly.pdbx_seq_one_letter_code
_entity_poly.pdbx_strand_id
1 'polypeptide(L)'
;MRIPEIDKHTFKELEKTIAPMVKHQVDMMLPSMPMVEACRADDFDFFQPFIEAGMLTVEQMHHAAQRYHLGKTKSGEPIYWMITEMMDPLDAHIGNGWISDALKKREPILNYWRPTHCLFGLHLLSEQRTVNSEQLTIAVVEAEKSAVILSELFPETLWMAYATMPHLMPDFLAPLQDCRVTFYPRTDNTMSNYLFFLDYAKLVSKRYNIDIKVDKTLENHATEDQKERGIDLLDFLLESLNP
;
A
#
# COMPACT_ATOMS: atom_id res chain seq x y z
N MET A 1 -47.99 -4.36 -18.85
CA MET A 1 -47.07 -5.14 -19.70
C MET A 1 -46.44 -6.18 -18.81
N ARG A 2 -46.79 -7.47 -18.93
CA ARG A 2 -46.13 -8.55 -18.13
C ARG A 2 -44.80 -8.87 -18.83
N ILE A 3 -43.69 -8.81 -18.07
CA ILE A 3 -42.40 -9.30 -18.52
C ILE A 3 -42.57 -10.82 -18.73
N PRO A 4 -42.25 -11.37 -19.91
CA PRO A 4 -42.33 -12.83 -20.12
C PRO A 4 -41.38 -13.52 -19.12
N GLU A 5 -41.87 -14.53 -18.41
CA GLU A 5 -41.05 -15.42 -17.59
C GLU A 5 -40.06 -16.14 -18.51
N ILE A 6 -38.78 -15.83 -18.35
CA ILE A 6 -37.69 -16.55 -19.01
C ILE A 6 -37.57 -17.92 -18.31
N ASP A 7 -37.73 -19.01 -19.08
CA ASP A 7 -37.60 -20.35 -18.52
C ASP A 7 -36.15 -20.61 -18.03
N LYS A 8 -36.02 -21.54 -17.07
CA LYS A 8 -34.70 -21.83 -16.41
C LYS A 8 -33.61 -22.30 -17.36
N HIS A 9 -33.98 -22.90 -18.51
CA HIS A 9 -33.01 -23.36 -19.49
C HIS A 9 -32.45 -22.19 -20.29
N THR A 10 -33.30 -21.32 -20.78
CA THR A 10 -32.96 -20.08 -21.48
C THR A 10 -32.14 -19.16 -20.58
N PHE A 11 -32.48 -19.07 -19.27
CA PHE A 11 -31.69 -18.29 -18.32
C PHE A 11 -30.27 -18.85 -18.14
N LYS A 12 -30.08 -20.17 -18.03
CA LYS A 12 -28.76 -20.81 -17.94
C LYS A 12 -27.91 -20.63 -19.20
N GLU A 13 -28.51 -20.66 -20.37
CA GLU A 13 -27.80 -20.43 -21.64
C GLU A 13 -27.40 -18.96 -21.79
N LEU A 14 -28.26 -18.02 -21.42
CA LEU A 14 -27.93 -16.60 -21.35
C LEU A 14 -26.79 -16.34 -20.35
N GLU A 15 -26.83 -16.95 -19.16
CA GLU A 15 -25.79 -16.84 -18.16
C GLU A 15 -24.43 -17.31 -18.68
N LYS A 16 -24.37 -18.46 -19.35
CA LYS A 16 -23.15 -18.99 -19.98
C LYS A 16 -22.57 -18.07 -21.06
N THR A 17 -23.41 -17.36 -21.79
CA THR A 17 -23.00 -16.49 -22.89
C THR A 17 -22.65 -15.09 -22.41
N ILE A 18 -23.45 -14.54 -21.49
CA ILE A 18 -23.30 -13.16 -21.02
C ILE A 18 -22.21 -13.05 -19.95
N ALA A 19 -22.11 -14.02 -19.04
CA ALA A 19 -21.15 -13.96 -17.94
C ALA A 19 -19.68 -13.81 -18.41
N PRO A 20 -19.20 -14.53 -19.45
CA PRO A 20 -17.84 -14.32 -19.97
C PRO A 20 -17.66 -12.93 -20.60
N MET A 21 -18.68 -12.42 -21.31
CA MET A 21 -18.62 -11.09 -21.94
C MET A 21 -18.60 -9.98 -20.88
N VAL A 22 -19.44 -10.09 -19.85
CA VAL A 22 -19.46 -9.15 -18.71
C VAL A 22 -18.14 -9.22 -17.95
N LYS A 23 -17.61 -10.43 -17.71
CA LYS A 23 -16.31 -10.61 -17.08
C LYS A 23 -15.20 -9.93 -17.87
N HIS A 24 -15.11 -10.16 -19.16
CA HIS A 24 -14.12 -9.52 -20.02
C HIS A 24 -14.23 -7.99 -19.99
N GLN A 25 -15.44 -7.45 -20.06
CA GLN A 25 -15.67 -6.01 -19.97
C GLN A 25 -15.26 -5.44 -18.62
N VAL A 26 -15.55 -6.15 -17.53
CA VAL A 26 -15.09 -5.77 -16.17
C VAL A 26 -13.56 -5.81 -16.09
N ASP A 27 -12.94 -6.89 -16.55
CA ASP A 27 -11.47 -7.05 -16.50
C ASP A 27 -10.74 -5.91 -17.22
N MET A 28 -11.33 -5.38 -18.32
CA MET A 28 -10.78 -4.21 -19.05
C MET A 28 -10.90 -2.87 -18.29
N MET A 29 -11.72 -2.82 -17.25
CA MET A 29 -11.94 -1.62 -16.42
C MET A 29 -11.15 -1.65 -15.12
N LEU A 30 -10.60 -2.81 -14.74
CA LEU A 30 -9.84 -2.99 -13.50
C LEU A 30 -8.43 -2.39 -13.61
N PRO A 31 -7.78 -2.09 -12.47
CA PRO A 31 -6.39 -1.69 -12.46
C PRO A 31 -5.51 -2.65 -13.25
N SER A 32 -4.56 -2.11 -14.01
CA SER A 32 -3.69 -2.89 -14.88
C SER A 32 -2.33 -2.20 -15.01
N MET A 33 -1.26 -2.94 -15.30
CA MET A 33 0.06 -2.33 -15.52
C MET A 33 0.07 -1.24 -16.59
N PRO A 34 -0.63 -1.36 -17.74
CA PRO A 34 -0.75 -0.22 -18.66
C PRO A 34 -1.37 1.03 -18.03
N MET A 35 -2.31 0.89 -17.10
CA MET A 35 -2.88 2.03 -16.35
C MET A 35 -1.87 2.61 -15.39
N VAL A 36 -1.10 1.78 -14.68
CA VAL A 36 0.00 2.22 -13.82
C VAL A 36 1.00 3.05 -14.62
N GLU A 37 1.48 2.52 -15.74
CA GLU A 37 2.45 3.18 -16.61
C GLU A 37 1.92 4.50 -17.22
N ALA A 38 0.64 4.56 -17.57
CA ALA A 38 0.01 5.76 -18.11
C ALA A 38 -0.10 6.91 -17.09
N CYS A 39 -0.05 6.60 -15.79
CA CYS A 39 -0.14 7.58 -14.70
C CYS A 39 1.23 7.92 -14.10
N ARG A 40 2.33 7.31 -14.55
CA ARG A 40 3.66 7.48 -13.94
C ARG A 40 4.09 8.94 -13.88
N ALA A 41 4.73 9.27 -12.77
CA ALA A 41 5.39 10.54 -12.54
C ALA A 41 6.68 10.30 -11.75
N ASP A 42 7.63 11.20 -11.85
CA ASP A 42 8.95 11.09 -11.23
C ASP A 42 9.29 12.28 -10.32
N ASP A 43 8.44 13.31 -10.28
CA ASP A 43 8.56 14.47 -9.41
C ASP A 43 7.44 14.51 -8.36
N PHE A 44 7.75 14.74 -7.11
CA PHE A 44 6.75 14.80 -6.03
C PHE A 44 7.15 15.81 -4.95
N ASP A 45 6.27 16.76 -4.67
CA ASP A 45 6.50 17.84 -3.71
C ASP A 45 6.80 17.35 -2.28
N PHE A 46 6.31 16.17 -1.92
CA PHE A 46 6.55 15.62 -0.58
C PHE A 46 8.01 15.20 -0.32
N PHE A 47 8.87 15.14 -1.35
CA PHE A 47 10.31 14.96 -1.19
C PHE A 47 11.03 16.27 -0.89
N GLN A 48 10.43 17.42 -1.25
CA GLN A 48 11.09 18.71 -1.20
C GLN A 48 11.72 19.04 0.17
N PRO A 49 11.05 18.85 1.31
CA PRO A 49 11.65 19.11 2.62
C PRO A 49 12.94 18.33 2.89
N PHE A 50 13.03 17.10 2.38
CA PHE A 50 14.20 16.23 2.56
C PHE A 50 15.34 16.61 1.60
N ILE A 51 15.02 17.09 0.41
CA ILE A 51 15.99 17.61 -0.56
C ILE A 51 16.57 18.93 -0.05
N GLU A 52 15.74 19.84 0.44
CA GLU A 52 16.16 21.11 1.02
C GLU A 52 17.01 20.94 2.28
N ALA A 53 16.70 19.93 3.08
CA ALA A 53 17.52 19.55 4.24
C ALA A 53 18.84 18.83 3.86
N GLY A 54 19.07 18.55 2.57
CA GLY A 54 20.26 17.82 2.09
C GLY A 54 20.29 16.35 2.47
N MET A 55 19.15 15.77 2.85
CA MET A 55 19.03 14.35 3.22
C MET A 55 18.87 13.45 2.00
N LEU A 56 18.19 13.95 0.97
CA LEU A 56 17.95 13.26 -0.28
C LEU A 56 18.34 14.15 -1.47
N THR A 57 18.59 13.51 -2.60
CA THR A 57 18.82 14.18 -3.89
C THR A 57 17.61 14.03 -4.80
N VAL A 58 17.56 14.83 -5.86
CA VAL A 58 16.54 14.71 -6.91
C VAL A 58 16.63 13.34 -7.60
N GLU A 59 17.83 12.80 -7.79
CA GLU A 59 18.04 11.48 -8.38
C GLU A 59 17.44 10.37 -7.51
N GLN A 60 17.56 10.47 -6.19
CA GLN A 60 16.92 9.54 -5.26
C GLN A 60 15.40 9.64 -5.30
N MET A 61 14.84 10.87 -5.41
CA MET A 61 13.41 11.04 -5.65
C MET A 61 12.94 10.31 -6.92
N HIS A 62 13.64 10.54 -8.05
CA HIS A 62 13.30 9.86 -9.31
C HIS A 62 13.44 8.33 -9.18
N HIS A 63 14.50 7.84 -8.53
CA HIS A 63 14.72 6.42 -8.28
C HIS A 63 13.56 5.82 -7.46
N ALA A 64 13.19 6.44 -6.35
CA ALA A 64 12.08 5.99 -5.52
C ALA A 64 10.74 6.00 -6.28
N ALA A 65 10.47 7.07 -7.04
CA ALA A 65 9.26 7.19 -7.83
C ALA A 65 9.15 6.07 -8.89
N GLN A 66 10.26 5.74 -9.56
CA GLN A 66 10.31 4.64 -10.51
C GLN A 66 10.14 3.29 -9.83
N ARG A 67 10.87 3.06 -8.73
CA ARG A 67 10.89 1.81 -7.99
C ARG A 67 9.52 1.46 -7.43
N TYR A 68 8.79 2.43 -6.88
CA TYR A 68 7.46 2.23 -6.30
C TYR A 68 6.31 2.44 -7.31
N HIS A 69 6.60 2.61 -8.60
CA HIS A 69 5.60 2.89 -9.63
C HIS A 69 4.66 4.05 -9.28
N LEU A 70 5.22 5.12 -8.71
CA LEU A 70 4.40 6.27 -8.31
C LEU A 70 3.75 6.93 -9.52
N GLY A 71 2.52 7.37 -9.35
CA GLY A 71 1.78 8.09 -10.36
C GLY A 71 1.26 9.43 -9.86
N LYS A 72 0.74 10.25 -10.78
CA LYS A 72 0.00 11.48 -10.46
C LYS A 72 -1.34 11.51 -11.16
N THR A 73 -2.33 12.06 -10.50
CA THR A 73 -3.57 12.47 -11.13
C THR A 73 -3.36 13.71 -12.00
N LYS A 74 -4.35 14.07 -12.81
CA LYS A 74 -4.32 15.33 -13.58
C LYS A 74 -4.30 16.58 -12.69
N SER A 75 -4.75 16.48 -11.45
CA SER A 75 -4.70 17.53 -10.42
C SER A 75 -3.38 17.57 -9.66
N GLY A 76 -2.45 16.64 -9.92
CA GLY A 76 -1.13 16.57 -9.28
C GLY A 76 -1.09 15.72 -8.00
N GLU A 77 -2.21 15.10 -7.59
CA GLU A 77 -2.22 14.26 -6.39
C GLU A 77 -1.45 12.96 -6.65
N PRO A 78 -0.63 12.50 -5.69
CA PRO A 78 0.07 11.22 -5.79
C PRO A 78 -0.89 10.04 -5.90
N ILE A 79 -0.49 9.05 -6.69
CA ILE A 79 -1.17 7.75 -6.82
C ILE A 79 -0.22 6.68 -6.30
N TYR A 80 -0.66 5.94 -5.28
CA TYR A 80 0.08 4.83 -4.67
C TYR A 80 -0.57 3.51 -5.05
N TRP A 81 0.05 2.76 -5.97
CA TRP A 81 -0.49 1.51 -6.48
C TRP A 81 -0.22 0.33 -5.57
N MET A 82 -1.26 -0.42 -5.23
CA MET A 82 -1.17 -1.70 -4.54
C MET A 82 -0.90 -2.80 -5.56
N ILE A 83 0.37 -3.15 -5.74
CA ILE A 83 0.84 -4.11 -6.75
C ILE A 83 1.36 -5.34 -6.03
N THR A 84 0.90 -6.53 -6.46
CA THR A 84 1.36 -7.80 -5.89
C THR A 84 2.80 -8.12 -6.29
N GLU A 85 3.42 -9.11 -5.65
CA GLU A 85 4.73 -9.64 -6.03
C GLU A 85 4.77 -10.22 -7.47
N MET A 86 3.60 -10.53 -8.05
CA MET A 86 3.44 -11.00 -9.44
C MET A 86 3.19 -9.86 -10.42
N MET A 87 3.36 -8.60 -10.00
CA MET A 87 3.11 -7.39 -10.79
C MET A 87 1.64 -7.20 -11.19
N ASP A 88 0.70 -7.70 -10.38
CA ASP A 88 -0.73 -7.47 -10.60
C ASP A 88 -1.20 -6.27 -9.77
N PRO A 89 -1.62 -5.15 -10.39
CA PRO A 89 -2.21 -4.02 -9.67
C PRO A 89 -3.61 -4.39 -9.17
N LEU A 90 -3.83 -4.25 -7.88
CA LEU A 90 -5.12 -4.59 -7.24
C LEU A 90 -6.01 -3.37 -7.07
N ASP A 91 -5.45 -2.26 -6.62
CA ASP A 91 -6.11 -0.98 -6.36
C ASP A 91 -5.07 0.15 -6.31
N ALA A 92 -5.50 1.39 -6.09
CA ALA A 92 -4.60 2.50 -5.79
C ALA A 92 -5.20 3.44 -4.75
N HIS A 93 -4.35 3.94 -3.86
CA HIS A 93 -4.69 4.97 -2.89
C HIS A 93 -4.40 6.36 -3.48
N ILE A 94 -5.37 7.28 -3.39
CA ILE A 94 -5.28 8.64 -3.92
C ILE A 94 -5.93 9.58 -2.92
N GLY A 95 -5.18 10.50 -2.35
CA GLY A 95 -5.66 11.40 -1.31
C GLY A 95 -6.23 10.63 -0.12
N ASN A 96 -7.54 10.73 0.12
CA ASN A 96 -8.22 10.01 1.21
C ASN A 96 -9.11 8.85 0.69
N GLY A 97 -8.89 8.37 -0.54
CA GLY A 97 -9.77 7.39 -1.15
C GLY A 97 -9.06 6.37 -2.04
N TRP A 98 -9.85 5.46 -2.58
CA TRP A 98 -9.39 4.39 -3.44
C TRP A 98 -9.86 4.57 -4.88
N ILE A 99 -9.03 4.18 -5.85
CA ILE A 99 -9.39 4.23 -7.26
C ILE A 99 -10.60 3.32 -7.54
N SER A 100 -10.70 2.19 -6.83
CA SER A 100 -11.85 1.28 -6.91
C SER A 100 -13.17 1.97 -6.59
N ASP A 101 -13.21 2.87 -5.61
CA ASP A 101 -14.42 3.62 -5.27
C ASP A 101 -14.79 4.64 -6.37
N ALA A 102 -13.80 5.28 -6.97
CA ALA A 102 -13.99 6.18 -8.08
C ALA A 102 -14.49 5.43 -9.35
N LEU A 103 -13.90 4.25 -9.62
CA LEU A 103 -14.31 3.40 -10.72
C LEU A 103 -15.75 2.90 -10.56
N LYS A 104 -16.15 2.46 -9.36
CA LYS A 104 -17.55 2.02 -9.08
C LYS A 104 -18.56 3.14 -9.26
N LYS A 105 -18.21 4.38 -8.86
CA LYS A 105 -19.07 5.55 -9.07
C LYS A 105 -19.30 5.86 -10.55
N ARG A 106 -18.25 5.67 -11.38
CA ARG A 106 -18.32 5.92 -12.82
C ARG A 106 -19.00 4.80 -13.58
N GLU A 107 -18.71 3.54 -13.20
CA GLU A 107 -19.14 2.33 -13.91
C GLU A 107 -19.94 1.43 -12.97
N PRO A 108 -21.28 1.53 -12.94
CA PRO A 108 -22.15 0.77 -12.02
C PRO A 108 -21.98 -0.75 -12.08
N ILE A 109 -21.53 -1.30 -13.22
CA ILE A 109 -21.25 -2.73 -13.37
C ILE A 109 -20.16 -3.21 -12.38
N LEU A 110 -19.28 -2.30 -11.94
CA LEU A 110 -18.22 -2.59 -10.97
C LEU A 110 -18.72 -2.66 -9.51
N ASN A 111 -19.98 -2.37 -9.23
CA ASN A 111 -20.52 -2.47 -7.86
C ASN A 111 -20.47 -3.89 -7.27
N TYR A 112 -20.37 -4.90 -8.11
CA TYR A 112 -20.20 -6.30 -7.68
C TYR A 112 -18.72 -6.68 -7.49
N TRP A 113 -17.81 -5.90 -8.02
CA TRP A 113 -16.37 -6.12 -7.79
C TRP A 113 -16.00 -5.81 -6.33
N ARG A 114 -15.23 -6.72 -5.75
CA ARG A 114 -14.65 -6.56 -4.41
C ARG A 114 -13.15 -6.46 -4.59
N PRO A 115 -12.58 -5.25 -4.56
CA PRO A 115 -11.14 -5.09 -4.65
C PRO A 115 -10.49 -5.81 -3.48
N THR A 116 -9.39 -6.48 -3.77
CA THR A 116 -8.45 -6.96 -2.76
C THR A 116 -7.32 -5.96 -2.68
N HIS A 117 -6.69 -5.88 -1.51
CA HIS A 117 -5.53 -5.04 -1.32
C HIS A 117 -4.33 -5.90 -0.92
N CYS A 118 -3.13 -5.33 -1.00
CA CYS A 118 -1.90 -5.87 -0.47
C CYS A 118 -1.12 -4.73 0.19
N LEU A 119 0.04 -5.02 0.76
CA LEU A 119 0.94 -3.96 1.20
C LEU A 119 1.44 -3.16 -0.01
N PHE A 120 1.47 -1.84 0.12
CA PHE A 120 2.16 -0.99 -0.82
C PHE A 120 3.66 -1.33 -0.81
N GLY A 121 4.28 -1.43 -1.98
CA GLY A 121 5.67 -1.87 -2.11
C GLY A 121 5.86 -3.39 -2.14
N LEU A 122 4.78 -4.21 -2.10
CA LEU A 122 4.90 -5.68 -2.09
C LEU A 122 5.57 -6.22 -3.37
N HIS A 123 5.37 -5.58 -4.51
CA HIS A 123 6.01 -5.97 -5.79
C HIS A 123 7.55 -5.98 -5.73
N LEU A 124 8.15 -5.21 -4.84
CA LEU A 124 9.60 -5.16 -4.65
C LEU A 124 10.16 -6.44 -4.01
N LEU A 125 9.31 -7.25 -3.39
CA LEU A 125 9.72 -8.47 -2.69
C LEU A 125 10.35 -9.49 -3.63
N SER A 126 9.81 -9.66 -4.84
CA SER A 126 10.31 -10.63 -5.83
C SER A 126 11.71 -10.25 -6.32
N GLU A 127 11.98 -8.97 -6.56
CA GLU A 127 13.29 -8.48 -6.96
C GLU A 127 14.34 -8.74 -5.88
N GLN A 128 14.03 -8.41 -4.63
CA GLN A 128 14.94 -8.58 -3.50
C GLN A 128 15.23 -10.05 -3.20
N ARG A 129 14.26 -10.95 -3.33
CA ARG A 129 14.47 -12.40 -3.16
C ARG A 129 15.41 -13.02 -4.19
N THR A 130 15.47 -12.45 -5.39
CA THR A 130 16.38 -12.94 -6.44
C THR A 130 17.82 -12.50 -6.25
N VAL A 131 18.04 -11.38 -5.57
CA VAL A 131 19.37 -10.79 -5.37
C VAL A 131 20.01 -11.25 -4.05
N ASN A 132 19.21 -11.43 -3.00
CA ASN A 132 19.68 -11.75 -1.67
C ASN A 132 19.36 -13.20 -1.28
N SER A 133 20.39 -13.97 -0.93
CA SER A 133 20.25 -15.30 -0.31
C SER A 133 20.00 -15.24 1.20
N GLU A 134 20.11 -14.06 1.81
CA GLU A 134 19.88 -13.86 3.25
C GLU A 134 18.41 -13.54 3.52
N GLN A 135 18.00 -13.73 4.77
CA GLN A 135 16.65 -13.39 5.21
C GLN A 135 16.41 -11.89 5.10
N LEU A 136 15.44 -11.50 4.26
CA LEU A 136 15.10 -10.10 4.00
C LEU A 136 14.57 -9.41 5.27
N THR A 137 15.02 -8.17 5.47
CA THR A 137 14.50 -7.26 6.49
C THR A 137 13.47 -6.33 5.86
N ILE A 138 12.26 -6.36 6.39
CA ILE A 138 11.12 -5.58 5.90
C ILE A 138 10.65 -4.66 7.02
N ALA A 139 10.49 -3.39 6.71
CA ALA A 139 9.87 -2.40 7.57
C ALA A 139 8.49 -2.03 7.03
N VAL A 140 7.49 -1.98 7.91
CA VAL A 140 6.11 -1.65 7.55
C VAL A 140 5.67 -0.42 8.33
N VAL A 141 5.31 0.63 7.61
CA VAL A 141 4.78 1.89 8.12
C VAL A 141 3.31 2.07 7.73
N GLU A 142 2.65 3.11 8.22
CA GLU A 142 1.26 3.40 7.83
C GLU A 142 1.21 4.02 6.44
N ALA A 143 1.87 5.16 6.26
CA ALA A 143 1.75 5.96 5.06
C ALA A 143 2.69 5.51 3.93
N GLU A 144 2.17 5.44 2.72
CA GLU A 144 2.93 5.09 1.51
C GLU A 144 4.05 6.10 1.25
N LYS A 145 3.77 7.40 1.45
CA LYS A 145 4.77 8.47 1.36
C LYS A 145 5.98 8.19 2.26
N SER A 146 5.72 7.76 3.49
CA SER A 146 6.77 7.45 4.46
C SER A 146 7.60 6.24 4.03
N ALA A 147 6.97 5.17 3.51
CA ALA A 147 7.69 4.02 2.96
C ALA A 147 8.62 4.41 1.81
N VAL A 148 8.16 5.24 0.89
CA VAL A 148 8.92 5.70 -0.27
C VAL A 148 10.15 6.53 0.13
N ILE A 149 9.99 7.49 1.04
CA ILE A 149 11.09 8.34 1.51
C ILE A 149 12.09 7.54 2.35
N LEU A 150 11.60 6.73 3.28
CA LEU A 150 12.44 5.90 4.15
C LEU A 150 13.24 4.88 3.35
N SER A 151 12.77 4.42 2.20
CA SER A 151 13.51 3.50 1.34
C SER A 151 14.79 4.10 0.75
N GLU A 152 14.83 5.41 0.56
CA GLU A 152 16.02 6.11 0.10
C GLU A 152 16.96 6.54 1.24
N LEU A 153 16.39 6.76 2.45
CA LEU A 153 17.17 7.06 3.64
C LEU A 153 17.83 5.80 4.25
N PHE A 154 17.16 4.65 4.14
CA PHE A 154 17.59 3.37 4.70
C PHE A 154 17.47 2.25 3.64
N PRO A 155 18.31 2.26 2.61
CA PRO A 155 18.18 1.39 1.42
C PRO A 155 18.45 -0.10 1.70
N GLU A 156 19.05 -0.44 2.83
CA GLU A 156 19.28 -1.82 3.27
C GLU A 156 17.99 -2.53 3.75
N THR A 157 16.92 -1.78 3.95
CA THR A 157 15.63 -2.26 4.41
C THR A 157 14.57 -2.11 3.32
N LEU A 158 13.77 -3.14 3.11
CA LEU A 158 12.64 -3.06 2.20
C LEU A 158 11.43 -2.43 2.92
N TRP A 159 11.07 -1.22 2.51
CA TRP A 159 9.98 -0.46 3.11
C TRP A 159 8.66 -0.71 2.41
N MET A 160 7.63 -0.97 3.19
CA MET A 160 6.26 -1.19 2.74
C MET A 160 5.27 -0.37 3.58
N ALA A 161 4.06 -0.16 3.06
CA ALA A 161 3.01 0.51 3.82
C ALA A 161 1.68 -0.25 3.77
N TYR A 162 0.85 -0.08 4.83
CA TYR A 162 -0.48 -0.69 4.89
C TYR A 162 -1.63 0.29 4.55
N ALA A 163 -1.33 1.54 4.26
CA ALA A 163 -2.24 2.63 3.91
C ALA A 163 -3.20 3.03 5.05
N THR A 164 -4.09 2.14 5.44
CA THR A 164 -5.05 2.41 6.53
C THR A 164 -5.30 1.17 7.40
N MET A 165 -5.39 1.36 8.72
CA MET A 165 -5.61 0.28 9.69
C MET A 165 -6.84 -0.59 9.40
N PRO A 166 -8.03 -0.03 9.05
CA PRO A 166 -9.21 -0.85 8.78
C PRO A 166 -9.05 -1.83 7.60
N HIS A 167 -8.08 -1.58 6.72
CA HIS A 167 -7.80 -2.43 5.56
C HIS A 167 -6.64 -3.41 5.78
N LEU A 168 -5.94 -3.33 6.92
CA LEU A 168 -4.82 -4.22 7.24
C LEU A 168 -5.31 -5.62 7.63
N MET A 169 -5.47 -6.47 6.63
CA MET A 169 -5.85 -7.87 6.85
C MET A 169 -4.61 -8.74 7.12
N PRO A 170 -4.69 -9.72 8.04
CA PRO A 170 -3.56 -10.63 8.30
C PRO A 170 -3.00 -11.29 7.06
N ASP A 171 -3.85 -11.58 6.08
CA ASP A 171 -3.47 -12.27 4.83
C ASP A 171 -2.53 -11.43 3.95
N PHE A 172 -2.48 -10.09 4.13
CA PHE A 172 -1.53 -9.23 3.41
C PHE A 172 -0.08 -9.51 3.77
N LEU A 173 0.16 -10.12 4.93
CA LEU A 173 1.49 -10.48 5.39
C LEU A 173 1.90 -11.91 5.01
N ALA A 174 0.99 -12.72 4.48
CA ALA A 174 1.31 -14.09 4.05
C ALA A 174 2.49 -14.15 3.05
N PRO A 175 2.65 -13.24 2.07
CA PRO A 175 3.80 -13.21 1.17
C PRO A 175 5.14 -12.96 1.88
N LEU A 176 5.13 -12.41 3.11
CA LEU A 176 6.34 -12.09 3.88
C LEU A 176 6.86 -13.29 4.72
N GLN A 177 6.34 -14.48 4.49
CA GLN A 177 6.88 -15.69 5.10
C GLN A 177 8.39 -15.77 4.85
N ASP A 178 9.14 -16.20 5.88
CA ASP A 178 10.61 -16.27 5.87
C ASP A 178 11.36 -14.92 5.89
N CYS A 179 10.63 -13.80 6.01
CA CYS A 179 11.22 -12.47 6.19
C CYS A 179 11.27 -12.11 7.69
N ARG A 180 12.13 -11.15 8.05
CA ARG A 180 12.04 -10.39 9.30
C ARG A 180 11.22 -9.15 9.07
N VAL A 181 10.10 -9.00 9.76
CA VAL A 181 9.20 -7.87 9.61
C VAL A 181 9.25 -7.00 10.87
N THR A 182 9.39 -5.70 10.71
CA THR A 182 9.27 -4.74 11.80
C THR A 182 8.18 -3.72 11.47
N PHE A 183 7.15 -3.65 12.30
CA PHE A 183 6.16 -2.58 12.24
C PHE A 183 6.68 -1.34 12.94
N TYR A 184 6.49 -0.18 12.33
CA TYR A 184 6.73 1.15 12.89
C TYR A 184 5.38 1.89 13.00
N PRO A 185 4.60 1.64 14.05
CA PRO A 185 3.32 2.31 14.22
C PRO A 185 3.52 3.81 14.48
N ARG A 186 2.56 4.62 14.04
CA ARG A 186 2.47 6.01 14.49
C ARG A 186 2.23 6.05 16.00
N THR A 187 2.72 7.08 16.66
CA THR A 187 2.49 7.26 18.09
C THR A 187 1.12 7.86 18.39
N ASP A 188 0.67 7.77 19.63
CA ASP A 188 -0.51 8.43 20.16
C ASP A 188 -0.40 8.58 21.69
N ASN A 189 -1.24 9.44 22.29
CA ASN A 189 -1.21 9.73 23.73
C ASN A 189 -1.51 8.53 24.64
N THR A 190 -2.07 7.47 24.08
CA THR A 190 -2.53 6.28 24.82
C THR A 190 -1.74 5.02 24.53
N MET A 191 -0.78 5.10 23.64
CA MET A 191 -0.05 3.94 23.08
C MET A 191 -0.97 2.92 22.38
N SER A 192 -2.17 3.31 21.97
CA SER A 192 -3.18 2.37 21.45
C SER A 192 -2.73 1.75 20.13
N ASN A 193 -2.10 2.54 19.25
CA ASN A 193 -1.53 2.03 18.00
C ASN A 193 -0.43 0.99 18.26
N TYR A 194 0.51 1.30 19.15
CA TYR A 194 1.57 0.37 19.52
C TYR A 194 1.02 -0.94 20.08
N LEU A 195 0.08 -0.87 21.02
CA LEU A 195 -0.54 -2.05 21.65
C LEU A 195 -1.34 -2.88 20.62
N PHE A 196 -2.07 -2.21 19.73
CA PHE A 196 -2.74 -2.89 18.63
C PHE A 196 -1.76 -3.71 17.79
N PHE A 197 -0.63 -3.12 17.38
CA PHE A 197 0.36 -3.81 16.56
C PHE A 197 1.08 -4.93 17.32
N LEU A 198 1.25 -4.83 18.64
CA LEU A 198 1.76 -5.95 19.44
C LEU A 198 0.84 -7.17 19.36
N ASP A 199 -0.46 -6.98 19.47
CA ASP A 199 -1.41 -8.09 19.42
C ASP A 199 -1.60 -8.58 17.98
N TYR A 200 -1.60 -7.69 17.01
CA TYR A 200 -1.62 -8.03 15.59
C TYR A 200 -0.38 -8.86 15.18
N ALA A 201 0.81 -8.46 15.61
CA ALA A 201 2.06 -9.19 15.36
C ALA A 201 2.01 -10.62 15.91
N LYS A 202 1.52 -10.81 17.15
CA LYS A 202 1.33 -12.15 17.73
C LYS A 202 0.37 -13.02 16.92
N LEU A 203 -0.76 -12.43 16.46
CA LEU A 203 -1.74 -13.13 15.63
C LEU A 203 -1.11 -13.59 14.31
N VAL A 204 -0.45 -12.69 13.60
CA VAL A 204 0.12 -12.93 12.28
C VAL A 204 1.32 -13.88 12.35
N SER A 205 2.23 -13.67 13.31
CA SER A 205 3.37 -14.55 13.55
C SER A 205 2.91 -16.00 13.77
N LYS A 206 1.86 -16.19 14.57
CA LYS A 206 1.31 -17.53 14.82
C LYS A 206 0.65 -18.15 13.57
N ARG A 207 -0.01 -17.32 12.75
CA ARG A 207 -0.76 -17.78 11.57
C ARG A 207 0.16 -18.14 10.39
N TYR A 208 1.19 -17.35 10.15
CA TYR A 208 2.03 -17.45 8.95
C TYR A 208 3.48 -17.83 9.24
N ASN A 209 3.85 -18.03 10.51
CA ASN A 209 5.23 -18.33 10.93
C ASN A 209 6.22 -17.24 10.48
N ILE A 210 5.86 -15.96 10.68
CA ILE A 210 6.69 -14.80 10.33
C ILE A 210 7.33 -14.25 11.61
N ASP A 211 8.63 -13.92 11.57
CA ASP A 211 9.31 -13.19 12.65
C ASP A 211 8.91 -11.71 12.59
N ILE A 212 8.00 -11.30 13.47
CA ILE A 212 7.45 -9.93 13.51
C ILE A 212 7.84 -9.23 14.80
N LYS A 213 8.43 -8.04 14.67
CA LYS A 213 8.70 -7.09 15.75
C LYS A 213 7.83 -5.85 15.60
N VAL A 214 7.59 -5.17 16.70
CA VAL A 214 6.97 -3.84 16.74
C VAL A 214 7.97 -2.89 17.35
N ASP A 215 8.36 -1.88 16.58
CA ASP A 215 9.30 -0.87 17.04
C ASP A 215 8.67 0.05 18.08
N LYS A 216 9.44 0.44 19.07
CA LYS A 216 9.00 1.28 20.19
C LYS A 216 9.68 2.65 20.21
N THR A 217 10.39 3.01 19.16
CA THR A 217 11.18 4.24 19.12
C THR A 217 10.31 5.47 19.37
N LEU A 218 9.18 5.59 18.70
CA LEU A 218 8.29 6.73 18.85
C LEU A 218 7.71 6.81 20.28
N GLU A 219 7.27 5.69 20.84
CA GLU A 219 6.72 5.64 22.19
C GLU A 219 7.75 6.05 23.26
N ASN A 220 9.03 5.74 23.01
CA ASN A 220 10.11 6.04 23.96
C ASN A 220 10.66 7.47 23.84
N HIS A 221 10.58 8.09 22.65
CA HIS A 221 11.31 9.31 22.33
C HIS A 221 10.44 10.49 21.88
N ALA A 222 9.21 10.24 21.41
CA ALA A 222 8.30 11.31 21.01
C ALA A 222 7.88 12.16 22.22
N THR A 223 7.83 13.47 22.02
CA THR A 223 7.30 14.42 23.00
C THR A 223 5.77 14.28 23.15
N GLU A 224 5.19 14.86 24.20
CA GLU A 224 3.73 14.83 24.37
C GLU A 224 2.99 15.53 23.22
N ASP A 225 3.52 16.64 22.68
CA ASP A 225 2.98 17.32 21.48
C ASP A 225 3.02 16.41 20.24
N GLN A 226 4.12 15.69 20.03
CA GLN A 226 4.26 14.75 18.92
C GLN A 226 3.29 13.58 19.04
N LYS A 227 3.06 13.07 20.26
CA LYS A 227 2.06 12.03 20.53
C LYS A 227 0.63 12.54 20.31
N GLU A 228 0.32 13.77 20.72
CA GLU A 228 -0.99 14.39 20.48
C GLU A 228 -1.28 14.55 18.98
N ARG A 229 -0.28 14.93 18.20
CA ARG A 229 -0.38 15.01 16.73
C ARG A 229 -0.39 13.64 16.05
N GLY A 230 0.01 12.58 16.75
CA GLY A 230 0.07 11.23 16.24
C GLY A 230 1.04 11.09 15.08
N ILE A 231 2.28 11.54 15.27
CA ILE A 231 3.30 11.52 14.21
C ILE A 231 3.74 10.10 13.86
N ASP A 232 4.23 9.91 12.63
CA ASP A 232 4.88 8.69 12.21
C ASP A 232 6.42 8.78 12.31
N LEU A 233 7.12 7.70 11.92
CA LEU A 233 8.58 7.64 11.97
C LEU A 233 9.24 8.72 11.08
N LEU A 234 8.66 9.00 9.91
CA LEU A 234 9.19 9.99 8.99
C LEU A 234 9.09 11.41 9.55
N ASP A 235 7.94 11.76 10.12
CA ASP A 235 7.71 13.05 10.80
C ASP A 235 8.70 13.22 11.95
N PHE A 236 8.89 12.18 12.76
CA PHE A 236 9.84 12.19 13.88
C PHE A 236 11.27 12.46 13.42
N LEU A 237 11.72 11.80 12.34
CA LEU A 237 13.07 12.04 11.78
C LEU A 237 13.22 13.47 11.27
N LEU A 238 12.22 13.98 10.53
CA LEU A 238 12.26 15.33 9.97
C LEU A 238 12.29 16.42 11.06
N GLU A 239 11.48 16.27 12.12
CA GLU A 239 11.45 17.20 13.24
C GLU A 239 12.72 17.13 14.11
N SER A 240 13.34 15.96 14.20
CA SER A 240 14.61 15.80 14.93
C SER A 240 15.78 16.55 14.29
N LEU A 241 15.68 16.91 13.01
CA LEU A 241 16.70 17.68 12.28
C LEU A 241 16.50 19.19 12.40
N ASN A 242 15.30 19.65 12.75
CA ASN A 242 14.95 21.06 12.93
C ASN A 242 14.40 21.28 14.35
N PRO A 243 15.24 21.13 15.40
CA PRO A 243 14.81 21.25 16.79
C PRO A 243 14.41 22.67 17.19
#